data_6f75cc7e1252bd9735997a8ee74a3777
#
_entry.id   6f75cc7e1252bd9735997a8ee74a3777
#
_cell.length_a   1.000
_cell.length_b   1.000
_cell.length_c   1.000
_cell.angle_alpha   90.00
_cell.angle_beta   90.00
_cell.angle_gamma   90.00
#
_symmetry.space_group_name_H-M   'P 1'
#
loop_
_entity.id
_entity.type
_entity.pdbx_description
1 polymer ?
#
loop_
_entity_poly.entity_id
_entity_poly.type
_entity_poly.pdbx_seq_one_letter_code
_entity_poly.pdbx_strand_id
1 'polypeptide(L)'
;MARLPILSPETMTPRQREVHDAIASGPRGRVGGPLAIWLYRPDLADQAQQLGRYCRYDSSLPPRLSELAILTTARIWDAAYEWQAHVPHALAGGVDQAIIDALANDQVPAFVADDEALVYEFTRELNLTRAVSPALFERAVAILGHEATVDLVGVLGYYLSLIHI
;
A
#
# COMPACT_ATOMS: atom_id res chain seq x y z
N MET A 1 18.04 -1.05 6.09
CA MET A 1 18.66 -2.27 5.52
C MET A 1 17.69 -3.42 5.68
N ALA A 2 17.54 -4.28 4.67
CA ALA A 2 16.73 -5.48 4.79
C ALA A 2 17.31 -6.38 5.90
N ARG A 3 16.42 -7.00 6.70
CA ARG A 3 16.83 -7.88 7.82
C ARG A 3 17.29 -9.26 7.34
N LEU A 4 16.87 -9.65 6.14
CA LEU A 4 17.28 -10.89 5.46
C LEU A 4 18.01 -10.53 4.16
N PRO A 5 19.02 -11.31 3.75
CA PRO A 5 19.70 -11.10 2.48
C PRO A 5 18.72 -11.35 1.31
N ILE A 6 18.87 -10.57 0.25
CA ILE A 6 18.11 -10.81 -0.98
C ILE A 6 18.65 -12.05 -1.66
N LEU A 7 17.75 -12.98 -2.05
CA LEU A 7 18.12 -14.17 -2.79
C LEU A 7 18.66 -13.80 -4.18
N SER A 8 19.80 -14.35 -4.54
CA SER A 8 20.31 -14.21 -5.91
C SER A 8 19.67 -15.26 -6.83
N PRO A 9 19.52 -14.97 -8.12
CA PRO A 9 18.97 -15.94 -9.08
C PRO A 9 19.65 -17.32 -9.03
N GLU A 10 20.97 -17.34 -8.76
CA GLU A 10 21.76 -18.57 -8.70
C GLU A 10 21.42 -19.44 -7.49
N THR A 11 20.96 -18.84 -6.41
CA THR A 11 20.65 -19.53 -5.15
C THR A 11 19.16 -19.86 -4.99
N MET A 12 18.32 -19.39 -5.90
CA MET A 12 16.87 -19.66 -5.86
C MET A 12 16.56 -21.12 -6.17
N THR A 13 15.67 -21.72 -5.38
CA THR A 13 15.02 -22.98 -5.74
C THR A 13 14.15 -22.82 -7.00
N PRO A 14 13.78 -23.91 -7.70
CA PRO A 14 12.90 -23.82 -8.88
C PRO A 14 11.59 -23.05 -8.59
N ARG A 15 10.94 -23.29 -7.45
CA ARG A 15 9.69 -22.63 -7.09
C ARG A 15 9.89 -21.13 -6.76
N GLN A 16 10.99 -20.77 -6.11
CA GLN A 16 11.34 -19.37 -5.89
C GLN A 16 11.56 -18.63 -7.20
N ARG A 17 12.23 -19.25 -8.16
CA ARG A 17 12.47 -18.67 -9.48
C ARG A 17 11.17 -18.50 -10.26
N GLU A 18 10.30 -19.51 -10.27
CA GLU A 18 8.98 -19.43 -10.89
C GLU A 18 8.19 -18.21 -10.40
N VAL A 19 8.10 -18.04 -9.06
CA VAL A 19 7.38 -16.90 -8.46
C VAL A 19 8.08 -15.58 -8.72
N HIS A 20 9.42 -15.54 -8.65
CA HIS A 20 10.20 -14.36 -9.02
C HIS A 20 9.88 -13.91 -10.46
N ASP A 21 9.90 -14.83 -11.42
CA ASP A 21 9.67 -14.52 -12.83
C ASP A 21 8.21 -14.10 -13.08
N ALA A 22 7.25 -14.71 -12.38
CA ALA A 22 5.85 -14.29 -12.42
C ALA A 22 5.66 -12.84 -11.93
N ILE A 23 6.35 -12.43 -10.86
CA ILE A 23 6.31 -11.07 -10.36
C ILE A 23 6.99 -10.10 -11.35
N ALA A 24 8.16 -10.49 -11.85
CA ALA A 24 8.97 -9.64 -12.75
C ALA A 24 8.30 -9.41 -14.11
N SER A 25 7.60 -10.40 -14.65
CA SER A 25 6.86 -10.31 -15.91
C SER A 25 5.51 -9.58 -15.78
N GLY A 26 5.03 -9.35 -14.57
CA GLY A 26 3.79 -8.62 -14.29
C GLY A 26 3.95 -7.09 -14.38
N PRO A 27 2.90 -6.33 -14.02
CA PRO A 27 2.90 -4.86 -14.12
C PRO A 27 3.96 -4.16 -13.25
N ARG A 28 4.57 -4.87 -12.30
CA ARG A 28 5.66 -4.35 -11.46
C ARG A 28 6.99 -4.25 -12.21
N GLY A 29 7.22 -5.09 -13.23
CA GLY A 29 8.43 -5.12 -14.07
C GLY A 29 9.71 -5.56 -13.35
N ARG A 30 9.65 -5.78 -12.04
CA ARG A 30 10.80 -6.18 -11.21
C ARG A 30 10.36 -6.80 -9.89
N VAL A 31 11.27 -7.53 -9.25
CA VAL A 31 11.13 -8.00 -7.87
C VAL A 31 12.02 -7.14 -6.96
N GLY A 32 11.46 -6.56 -5.93
CA GLY A 32 12.21 -5.70 -5.00
C GLY A 32 11.47 -5.49 -3.68
N GLY A 33 12.15 -4.88 -2.71
CA GLY A 33 11.59 -4.59 -1.40
C GLY A 33 11.04 -5.84 -0.70
N PRO A 34 9.88 -5.72 -0.05
CA PRO A 34 9.27 -6.82 0.69
C PRO A 34 9.02 -8.08 -0.15
N LEU A 35 8.68 -7.94 -1.43
CA LEU A 35 8.44 -9.09 -2.31
C LEU A 35 9.70 -9.96 -2.51
N ALA A 36 10.89 -9.33 -2.56
CA ALA A 36 12.14 -10.07 -2.66
C ALA A 36 12.41 -10.90 -1.39
N ILE A 37 12.00 -10.39 -0.23
CA ILE A 37 12.13 -11.10 1.04
C ILE A 37 11.08 -12.22 1.14
N TRP A 38 9.85 -11.99 0.68
CA TRP A 38 8.82 -13.03 0.68
C TRP A 38 9.17 -14.25 -0.18
N LEU A 39 10.11 -14.16 -1.12
CA LEU A 39 10.60 -15.30 -1.88
C LEU A 39 11.22 -16.41 -1.01
N TYR A 40 11.62 -16.13 0.23
CA TYR A 40 11.95 -17.20 1.19
C TYR A 40 10.78 -18.16 1.45
N ARG A 41 9.55 -17.71 1.21
CA ARG A 41 8.32 -18.49 1.27
C ARG A 41 7.55 -18.29 -0.04
N PRO A 42 7.96 -18.97 -1.12
CA PRO A 42 7.45 -18.69 -2.47
C PRO A 42 5.94 -18.86 -2.60
N ASP A 43 5.32 -19.81 -1.89
CA ASP A 43 3.86 -19.96 -1.95
C ASP A 43 3.12 -18.81 -1.26
N LEU A 44 3.67 -18.25 -0.18
CA LEU A 44 3.16 -17.02 0.41
C LEU A 44 3.38 -15.84 -0.54
N ALA A 45 4.59 -15.72 -1.11
CA ALA A 45 4.92 -14.66 -2.05
C ALA A 45 3.98 -14.64 -3.26
N ASP A 46 3.62 -15.82 -3.78
CA ASP A 46 2.72 -15.96 -4.92
C ASP A 46 1.31 -15.44 -4.60
N GLN A 47 0.73 -15.83 -3.47
CA GLN A 47 -0.59 -15.33 -3.06
C GLN A 47 -0.56 -13.82 -2.74
N ALA A 48 0.43 -13.41 -2.00
CA ALA A 48 0.57 -12.02 -1.58
C ALA A 48 0.84 -11.06 -2.74
N GLN A 49 1.64 -11.48 -3.75
CA GLN A 49 1.87 -10.65 -4.92
C GLN A 49 0.59 -10.48 -5.78
N GLN A 50 -0.27 -11.50 -5.84
CA GLN A 50 -1.56 -11.42 -6.53
C GLN A 50 -2.51 -10.46 -5.82
N LEU A 51 -2.64 -10.56 -4.49
CA LEU A 51 -3.39 -9.59 -3.69
C LEU A 51 -2.83 -8.18 -3.87
N GLY A 52 -1.52 -8.03 -3.82
CA GLY A 52 -0.88 -6.73 -4.01
C GLY A 52 -1.01 -6.17 -5.41
N ARG A 53 -1.12 -7.02 -6.42
CA ARG A 53 -1.46 -6.59 -7.77
C ARG A 53 -2.86 -6.02 -7.81
N TYR A 54 -3.84 -6.73 -7.24
CA TYR A 54 -5.21 -6.27 -7.14
C TYR A 54 -5.29 -4.91 -6.43
N CYS A 55 -4.75 -4.81 -5.21
CA CYS A 55 -4.78 -3.59 -4.41
C CYS A 55 -4.19 -2.37 -5.13
N ARG A 56 -3.17 -2.59 -5.97
CA ARG A 56 -2.43 -1.50 -6.61
C ARG A 56 -2.94 -1.11 -7.98
N TYR A 57 -3.46 -2.07 -8.76
CA TYR A 57 -3.75 -1.85 -10.17
C TYR A 57 -5.18 -2.14 -10.57
N ASP A 58 -5.88 -3.00 -9.82
CA ASP A 58 -7.16 -3.56 -10.22
C ASP A 58 -8.30 -3.16 -9.24
N SER A 59 -7.99 -2.48 -8.11
CA SER A 59 -8.99 -2.01 -7.14
C SER A 59 -9.85 -0.88 -7.71
N SER A 60 -11.03 -0.69 -7.14
CA SER A 60 -11.96 0.39 -7.52
C SER A 60 -11.54 1.78 -7.03
N LEU A 61 -10.52 1.85 -6.15
CA LEU A 61 -9.98 3.13 -5.69
C LEU A 61 -9.16 3.79 -6.80
N PRO A 62 -9.43 5.05 -7.14
CA PRO A 62 -8.56 5.79 -8.05
C PRO A 62 -7.16 5.94 -7.44
N PRO A 63 -6.09 5.98 -8.28
CA PRO A 63 -4.70 6.03 -7.82
C PRO A 63 -4.43 7.14 -6.79
N ARG A 64 -5.08 8.29 -6.92
CA ARG A 64 -4.98 9.38 -5.95
C ARG A 64 -5.36 8.95 -4.53
N LEU A 65 -6.45 8.20 -4.37
CA LEU A 65 -6.94 7.77 -3.06
C LEU A 65 -6.16 6.56 -2.51
N SER A 66 -5.85 5.58 -3.37
CA SER A 66 -5.06 4.43 -2.93
C SER A 66 -3.64 4.83 -2.51
N GLU A 67 -2.98 5.70 -3.26
CA GLU A 67 -1.64 6.17 -2.91
C GLU A 67 -1.63 7.09 -1.67
N LEU A 68 -2.67 7.91 -1.48
CA LEU A 68 -2.85 8.67 -0.24
C LEU A 68 -2.97 7.76 0.98
N ALA A 69 -3.76 6.69 0.88
CA ALA A 69 -3.89 5.69 1.94
C ALA A 69 -2.55 4.98 2.23
N ILE A 70 -1.80 4.64 1.19
CA ILE A 70 -0.48 4.00 1.30
C ILE A 70 0.53 4.93 1.98
N LEU A 71 0.64 6.19 1.54
CA LEU A 71 1.55 7.17 2.15
C LEU A 71 1.19 7.46 3.59
N THR A 72 -0.10 7.61 3.90
CA THR A 72 -0.58 7.81 5.28
C THR A 72 -0.20 6.62 6.17
N THR A 73 -0.39 5.38 5.68
CA THR A 73 0.03 4.17 6.39
C THR A 73 1.55 4.15 6.58
N ALA A 74 2.31 4.39 5.50
CA ALA A 74 3.77 4.40 5.55
C ALA A 74 4.30 5.42 6.58
N ARG A 75 3.65 6.59 6.69
CA ARG A 75 4.04 7.60 7.66
C ARG A 75 3.72 7.20 9.09
N ILE A 76 2.54 6.66 9.35
CA ILE A 76 2.14 6.19 10.70
C ILE A 76 3.10 5.11 11.23
N TRP A 77 3.62 4.26 10.35
CA TRP A 77 4.47 3.13 10.69
C TRP A 77 5.98 3.38 10.48
N ASP A 78 6.39 4.60 10.17
CA ASP A 78 7.78 4.96 9.82
C ASP A 78 8.40 4.04 8.75
N ALA A 79 7.58 3.63 7.78
CA ALA A 79 7.97 2.71 6.71
C ALA A 79 8.69 3.46 5.58
N ALA A 80 9.96 3.80 5.79
CA ALA A 80 10.75 4.64 4.87
C ALA A 80 10.83 4.09 3.44
N TYR A 81 10.88 2.76 3.27
CA TYR A 81 10.92 2.14 1.95
C TYR A 81 9.62 2.37 1.19
N GLU A 82 8.47 2.12 1.82
CA GLU A 82 7.15 2.32 1.20
C GLU A 82 6.91 3.80 0.91
N TRP A 83 7.30 4.68 1.83
CA TRP A 83 7.24 6.12 1.60
C TRP A 83 7.99 6.53 0.34
N GLN A 84 9.28 6.18 0.25
CA GLN A 84 10.12 6.56 -0.90
C GLN A 84 9.63 5.94 -2.21
N ALA A 85 9.15 4.70 -2.16
CA ALA A 85 8.65 4.00 -3.34
C ALA A 85 7.33 4.58 -3.86
N HIS A 86 6.47 5.09 -2.95
CA HIS A 86 5.11 5.50 -3.29
C HIS A 86 4.93 7.01 -3.54
N VAL A 87 5.82 7.89 -3.05
CA VAL A 87 5.76 9.33 -3.35
C VAL A 87 5.66 9.63 -4.85
N PRO A 88 6.48 9.06 -5.74
CA PRO A 88 6.34 9.32 -7.18
C PRO A 88 5.00 8.84 -7.77
N HIS A 89 4.46 7.74 -7.23
CA HIS A 89 3.16 7.22 -7.68
C HIS A 89 2.00 8.07 -7.19
N ALA A 90 2.07 8.59 -5.97
CA ALA A 90 1.08 9.50 -5.41
C ALA A 90 1.00 10.78 -6.23
N LEU A 91 2.14 11.39 -6.57
CA LEU A 91 2.19 12.56 -7.45
C LEU A 91 1.61 12.27 -8.84
N ALA A 92 2.02 11.15 -9.44
CA ALA A 92 1.49 10.74 -10.74
C ALA A 92 -0.01 10.40 -10.69
N GLY A 93 -0.49 9.92 -9.55
CA GLY A 93 -1.91 9.64 -9.27
C GLY A 93 -2.76 10.89 -9.00
N GLY A 94 -2.13 12.05 -8.81
CA GLY A 94 -2.81 13.33 -8.59
C GLY A 94 -2.95 13.76 -7.12
N VAL A 95 -2.18 13.17 -6.20
CA VAL A 95 -2.06 13.70 -4.83
C VAL A 95 -1.28 15.01 -4.87
N ASP A 96 -1.83 16.06 -4.26
CA ASP A 96 -1.16 17.37 -4.21
C ASP A 96 0.16 17.28 -3.41
N GLN A 97 1.20 17.95 -3.90
CA GLN A 97 2.49 18.02 -3.22
C GLN A 97 2.36 18.56 -1.79
N ALA A 98 1.48 19.52 -1.55
CA ALA A 98 1.23 20.08 -0.21
C ALA A 98 0.68 19.04 0.77
N ILE A 99 -0.12 18.08 0.30
CA ILE A 99 -0.59 16.93 1.11
C ILE A 99 0.60 16.05 1.49
N ILE A 100 1.46 15.72 0.53
CA ILE A 100 2.64 14.89 0.76
C ILE A 100 3.60 15.57 1.73
N ASP A 101 3.83 16.87 1.57
CA ASP A 101 4.69 17.65 2.46
C ASP A 101 4.14 17.72 3.89
N ALA A 102 2.82 17.87 4.04
CA ALA A 102 2.18 17.85 5.36
C ALA A 102 2.35 16.46 6.03
N LEU A 103 2.10 15.38 5.30
CA LEU A 103 2.31 14.02 5.81
C LEU A 103 3.77 13.80 6.21
N ALA A 104 4.74 14.24 5.40
CA ALA A 104 6.17 14.11 5.69
C ALA A 104 6.58 14.80 7.00
N ASN A 105 5.88 15.86 7.36
CA ASN A 105 6.13 16.68 8.57
C ASN A 105 5.19 16.36 9.74
N ASP A 106 4.47 15.23 9.72
CA ASP A 106 3.48 14.84 10.74
C ASP A 106 2.36 15.87 10.96
N GLN A 107 2.06 16.64 9.93
CA GLN A 107 0.99 17.64 9.96
C GLN A 107 -0.28 17.05 9.35
N VAL A 108 -1.43 17.54 9.80
CA VAL A 108 -2.71 17.22 9.16
C VAL A 108 -2.80 18.00 7.85
N PRO A 109 -2.90 17.31 6.69
CA PRO A 109 -3.03 18.02 5.42
C PRO A 109 -4.31 18.86 5.33
N ALA A 110 -4.25 19.95 4.59
CA ALA A 110 -5.44 20.74 4.22
C ALA A 110 -6.03 20.11 2.94
N PHE A 111 -7.08 19.31 3.12
CA PHE A 111 -7.77 18.68 1.99
C PHE A 111 -8.80 19.63 1.37
N VAL A 112 -8.87 19.63 0.04
CA VAL A 112 -9.92 20.32 -0.73
C VAL A 112 -11.03 19.35 -1.09
N ALA A 113 -10.69 18.09 -1.33
CA ALA A 113 -11.64 17.06 -1.72
C ALA A 113 -12.09 16.23 -0.49
N ASP A 114 -13.40 16.02 -0.35
CA ASP A 114 -14.00 15.29 0.77
C ASP A 114 -13.57 13.82 0.80
N ASP A 115 -13.33 13.21 -0.35
CA ASP A 115 -12.89 11.83 -0.47
C ASP A 115 -11.43 11.64 0.00
N GLU A 116 -10.56 12.62 -0.22
CA GLU A 116 -9.19 12.61 0.32
C GLU A 116 -9.19 12.75 1.84
N ALA A 117 -9.95 13.72 2.37
CA ALA A 117 -10.11 13.89 3.82
C ALA A 117 -10.63 12.61 4.47
N LEU A 118 -11.63 11.98 3.86
CA LEU A 118 -12.19 10.72 4.33
C LEU A 118 -11.15 9.59 4.34
N VAL A 119 -10.45 9.37 3.23
CA VAL A 119 -9.44 8.31 3.12
C VAL A 119 -8.32 8.50 4.15
N TYR A 120 -7.88 9.73 4.35
CA TYR A 120 -6.90 10.06 5.38
C TYR A 120 -7.42 9.73 6.79
N GLU A 121 -8.61 10.20 7.14
CA GLU A 121 -9.22 9.96 8.44
C GLU A 121 -9.43 8.46 8.69
N PHE A 122 -9.99 7.74 7.71
CA PHE A 122 -10.23 6.30 7.78
C PHE A 122 -8.93 5.53 8.00
N THR A 123 -7.90 5.86 7.22
CA THR A 123 -6.58 5.24 7.33
C THR A 123 -5.98 5.48 8.72
N ARG A 124 -6.05 6.69 9.22
CA ARG A 124 -5.52 7.04 10.54
C ARG A 124 -6.29 6.33 11.66
N GLU A 125 -7.60 6.40 11.63
CA GLU A 125 -8.42 5.78 12.68
C GLU A 125 -8.16 4.28 12.73
N LEU A 126 -8.22 3.58 11.59
CA LEU A 126 -7.96 2.14 11.54
C LEU A 126 -6.57 1.78 12.07
N ASN A 127 -5.53 2.49 11.66
CA ASN A 127 -4.16 2.17 12.06
C ASN A 127 -3.86 2.51 13.52
N LEU A 128 -4.42 3.60 14.05
CA LEU A 128 -4.12 4.07 15.40
C LEU A 128 -5.01 3.43 16.46
N THR A 129 -6.27 3.16 16.14
CA THR A 129 -7.26 2.62 17.09
C THR A 129 -7.58 1.14 16.88
N ARG A 130 -7.14 0.56 15.73
CA ARG A 130 -7.40 -0.82 15.31
C ARG A 130 -8.87 -1.11 15.00
N ALA A 131 -9.66 -0.08 14.83
CA ALA A 131 -11.07 -0.13 14.46
C ALA A 131 -11.44 1.13 13.69
N VAL A 132 -12.57 1.10 13.00
CA VAL A 132 -13.18 2.28 12.39
C VAL A 132 -14.53 2.49 13.06
N SER A 133 -14.80 3.71 13.52
CA SER A 133 -16.08 4.05 14.15
C SER A 133 -17.23 3.86 13.17
N PRO A 134 -18.43 3.47 13.65
CA PRO A 134 -19.59 3.31 12.77
C PRO A 134 -19.88 4.55 11.92
N ALA A 135 -19.79 5.74 12.51
CA ALA A 135 -20.05 7.00 11.80
C ALA A 135 -19.04 7.24 10.65
N LEU A 136 -17.76 6.94 10.87
CA LEU A 136 -16.74 7.09 9.83
C LEU A 136 -16.91 6.03 8.74
N PHE A 137 -17.28 4.79 9.11
CA PHE A 137 -17.55 3.73 8.16
C PHE A 137 -18.78 4.05 7.28
N GLU A 138 -19.88 4.54 7.88
CA GLU A 138 -21.07 4.98 7.14
C GLU A 138 -20.72 6.13 6.16
N ARG A 139 -19.89 7.07 6.61
CA ARG A 139 -19.41 8.17 5.75
C ARG A 139 -18.54 7.65 4.61
N ALA A 140 -17.71 6.64 4.83
CA ALA A 140 -16.91 6.00 3.79
C ALA A 140 -17.81 5.34 2.73
N VAL A 141 -18.82 4.61 3.15
CA VAL A 141 -19.79 4.00 2.23
C VAL A 141 -20.57 5.07 1.45
N ALA A 142 -20.94 6.17 2.09
CA ALA A 142 -21.69 7.25 1.43
C ALA A 142 -20.85 7.99 0.36
N ILE A 143 -19.55 8.18 0.58
CA ILE A 143 -18.66 8.93 -0.32
C ILE A 143 -18.02 8.01 -1.36
N LEU A 144 -17.50 6.84 -0.97
CA LEU A 144 -16.76 5.93 -1.83
C LEU A 144 -17.62 4.82 -2.45
N GLY A 145 -18.75 4.50 -1.82
CA GLY A 145 -19.53 3.29 -2.13
C GLY A 145 -18.98 2.04 -1.42
N HIS A 146 -19.72 0.94 -1.53
CA HIS A 146 -19.41 -0.31 -0.84
C HIS A 146 -18.09 -0.93 -1.35
N GLU A 147 -17.91 -1.01 -2.67
CA GLU A 147 -16.75 -1.66 -3.28
C GLU A 147 -15.44 -0.96 -2.90
N ALA A 148 -15.37 0.36 -3.08
CA ALA A 148 -14.16 1.11 -2.76
C ALA A 148 -13.88 1.19 -1.25
N THR A 149 -14.92 1.11 -0.39
CA THR A 149 -14.71 0.99 1.06
C THR A 149 -14.08 -0.36 1.42
N VAL A 150 -14.50 -1.45 0.80
CA VAL A 150 -13.88 -2.78 0.98
C VAL A 150 -12.45 -2.79 0.44
N ASP A 151 -12.24 -2.21 -0.74
CA ASP A 151 -10.91 -2.09 -1.33
C ASP A 151 -9.95 -1.26 -0.47
N LEU A 152 -10.44 -0.18 0.15
CA LEU A 152 -9.64 0.62 1.07
C LEU A 152 -9.12 -0.23 2.25
N VAL A 153 -10.00 -1.05 2.86
CA VAL A 153 -9.57 -1.98 3.92
C VAL A 153 -8.56 -2.99 3.39
N GLY A 154 -8.77 -3.51 2.18
CA GLY A 154 -7.86 -4.43 1.49
C GLY A 154 -6.47 -3.82 1.27
N VAL A 155 -6.41 -2.59 0.75
CA VAL A 155 -5.16 -1.83 0.54
C VAL A 155 -4.44 -1.64 1.86
N LEU A 156 -5.13 -1.17 2.90
CA LEU A 156 -4.52 -0.92 4.21
C LEU A 156 -3.96 -2.19 4.84
N GLY A 157 -4.71 -3.31 4.81
CA GLY A 157 -4.26 -4.60 5.32
C GLY A 157 -3.07 -5.16 4.54
N TYR A 158 -3.08 -5.03 3.21
CA TYR A 158 -1.97 -5.46 2.37
C TYR A 158 -0.68 -4.70 2.68
N TYR A 159 -0.74 -3.36 2.75
CA TYR A 159 0.46 -2.58 3.03
C TYR A 159 0.99 -2.78 4.45
N LEU A 160 0.13 -3.01 5.44
CA LEU A 160 0.54 -3.43 6.78
C LEU A 160 1.36 -4.73 6.76
N SER A 161 1.05 -5.67 5.87
CA SER A 161 1.80 -6.93 5.76
C SER A 161 3.21 -6.75 5.18
N LEU A 162 3.48 -5.65 4.46
CA LEU A 162 4.76 -5.36 3.81
C LEU A 162 5.76 -4.65 4.74
N ILE A 163 5.27 -3.71 5.55
CA ILE A 163 6.11 -2.73 6.26
C ILE A 163 7.00 -3.32 7.36
N HIS A 164 6.78 -4.56 7.78
CA HIS A 164 7.51 -5.19 8.88
C HIS A 164 8.60 -6.18 8.47
N ILE A 165 8.83 -6.39 7.16
CA ILE A 165 9.68 -7.48 6.66
C ILE A 165 11.05 -7.01 6.07
#